data_888bda32f3afcd781c6a89a79a7865bd
#
_entry.id   888bda32f3afcd781c6a89a79a7865bd
#
_cell.length_a   1.000
_cell.length_b   1.000
_cell.length_c   1.000
_cell.angle_alpha   90.00
_cell.angle_beta   90.00
_cell.angle_gamma   90.00
#
_symmetry.space_group_name_H-M   'P 1'
#
loop_
_entity.id
_entity.type
_entity.pdbx_description
1 polymer ?
#
loop_
_entity_poly.entity_id
_entity_poly.type
_entity_poly.pdbx_seq_one_letter_code
_entity_poly.pdbx_strand_id
1 'polypeptide(L)'
;MMGLVEYTEFLVKSIAKDPDMIKVQCFDSDEDSKIIEIIVPNEEMARIIGAGGKMATALRTLIQAYAYTKNMKKVRINIDAF
;
A
#
# COMPACT_ATOMS: atom_id res chain seq x y z
N MET A 1 -8.20 10.93 12.63
CA MET A 1 -7.99 9.53 12.26
C MET A 1 -7.65 9.43 10.79
N MET A 2 -6.65 8.66 10.46
CA MET A 2 -6.21 8.53 9.08
C MET A 2 -7.17 7.72 8.23
N GLY A 3 -7.38 8.14 6.99
CA GLY A 3 -8.05 7.30 6.01
C GLY A 3 -7.11 6.19 5.52
N LEU A 4 -7.66 5.27 4.74
CA LEU A 4 -6.90 4.12 4.25
C LEU A 4 -5.72 4.53 3.36
N VAL A 5 -5.95 5.46 2.44
CA VAL A 5 -4.87 5.97 1.57
C VAL A 5 -3.79 6.65 2.39
N GLU A 6 -4.18 7.49 3.34
CA GLU A 6 -3.24 8.21 4.20
C GLU A 6 -2.40 7.24 5.04
N TYR A 7 -3.02 6.21 5.59
CA TYR A 7 -2.32 5.20 6.36
C TYR A 7 -1.31 4.45 5.48
N THR A 8 -1.73 4.07 4.27
CA THR A 8 -0.87 3.39 3.32
C THR A 8 0.31 4.27 2.94
N GLU A 9 0.06 5.55 2.64
CA GLU A 9 1.13 6.50 2.34
C GLU A 9 2.12 6.61 3.49
N PHE A 10 1.61 6.71 4.70
CA PHE A 10 2.46 6.80 5.88
C PHE A 10 3.41 5.60 5.97
N LEU A 11 2.88 4.40 5.80
CA LEU A 11 3.70 3.19 5.88
C LEU A 11 4.75 3.13 4.77
N VAL A 12 4.34 3.34 3.53
CA VAL A 12 5.24 3.22 2.39
C VAL A 12 6.30 4.32 2.42
N LYS A 13 5.91 5.54 2.73
CA LYS A 13 6.86 6.66 2.82
C LYS A 13 7.87 6.49 3.95
N SER A 14 7.48 5.78 4.99
CA SER A 14 8.40 5.48 6.10
C SER A 14 9.53 4.54 5.69
N ILE A 15 9.32 3.75 4.64
CA ILE A 15 10.28 2.76 4.16
C ILE A 15 11.09 3.31 2.99
N ALA A 16 10.47 4.14 2.16
CA ALA A 16 11.06 4.63 0.92
C ALA A 16 12.26 5.51 1.15
N LYS A 17 13.25 5.42 0.27
CA LYS A 17 14.40 6.29 0.28
C LYS A 17 14.01 7.70 -0.13
N ASP A 18 13.11 7.81 -1.10
CA ASP A 18 12.63 9.09 -1.61
C ASP A 18 11.11 9.15 -1.48
N PRO A 19 10.61 9.52 -0.30
CA PRO A 19 9.17 9.48 -0.04
C PRO A 19 8.35 10.40 -0.93
N ASP A 20 8.94 11.47 -1.47
CA ASP A 20 8.20 12.39 -2.32
C ASP A 20 7.78 11.77 -3.66
N MET A 21 8.42 10.67 -4.04
CA MET A 21 8.13 10.00 -5.30
C MET A 21 7.09 8.89 -5.18
N ILE A 22 6.61 8.64 -3.97
CA ILE A 22 5.63 7.58 -3.74
C ILE A 22 4.22 8.11 -4.02
N LYS A 23 3.43 7.32 -4.73
CA LYS A 23 2.03 7.64 -4.98
C LYS A 23 1.14 6.49 -4.51
N VAL A 24 0.05 6.83 -3.88
CA VAL A 24 -0.94 5.84 -3.43
C VAL A 24 -2.30 6.28 -3.91
N GLN A 25 -3.01 5.37 -4.54
CA GLN A 25 -4.35 5.61 -5.06
C GLN A 25 -5.28 4.50 -4.60
N CYS A 26 -6.55 4.82 -4.45
CA CYS A 26 -7.56 3.84 -4.06
C CYS A 26 -8.69 3.87 -5.09
N PHE A 27 -9.08 2.70 -5.56
CA PHE A 27 -10.16 2.55 -6.50
C PHE A 27 -11.22 1.61 -5.96
N ASP A 28 -12.47 1.90 -6.25
CA ASP A 28 -13.54 0.95 -5.99
C ASP A 28 -13.54 -0.07 -7.13
N SER A 29 -13.58 -1.33 -6.78
CA SER A 29 -13.59 -2.41 -7.77
C SER A 29 -15.00 -2.94 -7.96
N ASP A 30 -15.44 -3.73 -7.00
CA ASP A 30 -16.80 -4.26 -6.98
C ASP A 30 -17.49 -3.71 -5.75
N GLU A 31 -18.74 -4.12 -5.55
CA GLU A 31 -19.45 -3.83 -4.35
C GLU A 31 -18.64 -4.34 -3.16
N ASP A 32 -18.35 -3.44 -2.23
CA ASP A 32 -17.56 -3.70 -1.01
C ASP A 32 -16.10 -4.08 -1.25
N SER A 33 -15.59 -3.91 -2.46
CA SER A 33 -14.19 -4.18 -2.78
C SER A 33 -13.45 -2.91 -3.12
N LYS A 34 -12.20 -2.82 -2.67
CA LYS A 34 -11.33 -1.69 -2.98
C LYS A 34 -9.96 -2.19 -3.41
N ILE A 35 -9.33 -1.42 -4.28
CA ILE A 35 -7.96 -1.69 -4.73
C ILE A 35 -7.10 -0.52 -4.32
N ILE A 36 -6.04 -0.80 -3.57
CA ILE A 36 -5.02 0.19 -3.24
C ILE A 36 -3.86 -0.01 -4.20
N GLU A 37 -3.49 1.04 -4.93
CA GLU A 37 -2.34 1.02 -5.82
C GLU A 37 -1.21 1.82 -5.20
N ILE A 38 -0.07 1.17 -5.01
CA ILE A 38 1.14 1.82 -4.51
C ILE A 38 2.10 1.89 -5.69
N ILE A 39 2.42 3.11 -6.12
CA ILE A 39 3.26 3.35 -7.29
C ILE A 39 4.55 3.98 -6.82
N VAL A 40 5.66 3.33 -7.14
CA VAL A 40 6.99 3.75 -6.68
C VAL A 40 7.96 3.80 -7.85
N PRO A 41 9.04 4.59 -7.74
CA PRO A 41 10.10 4.55 -8.75
C PRO A 41 10.69 3.15 -8.84
N ASN A 42 11.12 2.76 -10.02
CA ASN A 42 11.68 1.43 -10.24
C ASN A 42 12.84 1.13 -9.28
N GLU A 43 13.64 2.13 -8.95
CA GLU A 43 14.78 1.99 -8.02
C GLU A 43 14.34 1.66 -6.60
N GLU A 44 13.09 1.98 -6.25
CA GLU A 44 12.56 1.72 -4.91
C GLU A 44 11.91 0.35 -4.78
N MET A 45 11.66 -0.33 -5.89
CA MET A 45 10.90 -1.59 -5.86
C MET A 45 11.52 -2.64 -4.95
N ALA A 46 12.85 -2.82 -5.03
CA ALA A 46 13.52 -3.82 -4.20
C ALA A 46 13.35 -3.53 -2.72
N ARG A 47 13.38 -2.25 -2.33
CA ARG A 47 13.21 -1.84 -0.94
C ARG A 47 11.78 -2.08 -0.45
N ILE A 48 10.80 -1.73 -1.28
CA ILE A 48 9.39 -1.86 -0.91
C ILE A 48 8.94 -3.32 -0.88
N ILE A 49 9.46 -4.13 -1.80
CA ILE A 49 9.16 -5.57 -1.83
C ILE A 49 9.90 -6.29 -0.70
N GLY A 50 11.17 -5.95 -0.50
CA GLY A 50 12.00 -6.57 0.52
C GLY A 50 12.53 -7.94 0.12
N ALA A 51 13.44 -8.45 0.91
CA ALA A 51 14.05 -9.76 0.66
C ALA A 51 12.99 -10.86 0.74
N GLY A 52 12.85 -11.61 -0.34
CA GLY A 52 11.85 -12.67 -0.41
C GLY A 52 10.42 -12.19 -0.33
N GLY A 53 10.19 -10.90 -0.61
CA GLY A 53 8.85 -10.32 -0.55
C GLY A 53 8.35 -10.03 0.85
N LYS A 54 9.21 -10.09 1.84
CA LYS A 54 8.80 -9.94 3.25
C LYS A 54 8.23 -8.58 3.58
N MET A 55 8.79 -7.52 3.00
CA MET A 55 8.28 -6.18 3.25
C MET A 55 6.91 -5.99 2.62
N ALA A 56 6.74 -6.46 1.39
CA ALA A 56 5.45 -6.37 0.72
C ALA A 56 4.38 -7.15 1.48
N THR A 57 4.72 -8.33 1.99
CA THR A 57 3.79 -9.12 2.80
C THR A 57 3.40 -8.38 4.07
N ALA A 58 4.36 -7.76 4.74
CA ALA A 58 4.11 -6.99 5.96
C ALA A 58 3.20 -5.80 5.67
N LEU A 59 3.48 -5.07 4.58
CA LEU A 59 2.64 -3.93 4.17
C LEU A 59 1.20 -4.37 3.92
N ARG A 60 1.02 -5.45 3.15
CA ARG A 60 -0.32 -5.96 2.87
C ARG A 60 -1.06 -6.34 4.13
N THR A 61 -0.37 -7.02 5.05
CA THR A 61 -0.96 -7.45 6.31
C THR A 61 -1.44 -6.25 7.13
N LEU A 62 -0.59 -5.24 7.26
CA LEU A 62 -0.93 -4.05 8.04
C LEU A 62 -2.06 -3.25 7.40
N ILE A 63 -2.00 -3.06 6.08
CA ILE A 63 -3.01 -2.29 5.38
C ILE A 63 -4.37 -2.99 5.43
N GLN A 64 -4.37 -4.31 5.24
CA GLN A 64 -5.60 -5.09 5.32
C GLN A 64 -6.19 -5.08 6.72
N ALA A 65 -5.34 -5.17 7.74
CA ALA A 65 -5.80 -5.10 9.13
C ALA A 65 -6.44 -3.74 9.43
N TYR A 66 -5.80 -2.68 8.95
CA TYR A 66 -6.34 -1.33 9.14
C TYR A 66 -7.68 -1.17 8.41
N ALA A 67 -7.76 -1.67 7.17
CA ALA A 67 -8.98 -1.63 6.40
C ALA A 67 -10.12 -2.36 7.10
N TYR A 68 -9.80 -3.50 7.72
CA TYR A 68 -10.78 -4.29 8.45
C TYR A 68 -11.40 -3.48 9.61
N THR A 69 -10.60 -2.68 10.30
CA THR A 69 -11.13 -1.85 11.39
C THR A 69 -12.09 -0.79 10.89
N LYS A 70 -12.09 -0.51 9.59
CA LYS A 70 -12.98 0.47 8.96
C LYS A 70 -14.11 -0.21 8.18
N ASN A 71 -14.36 -1.47 8.47
CA ASN A 71 -15.39 -2.28 7.81
C ASN A 71 -15.18 -2.48 6.31
N MET A 72 -13.94 -2.35 5.86
CA MET A 72 -13.57 -2.61 4.47
C MET A 72 -12.98 -4.02 4.40
N LYS A 73 -13.80 -4.99 4.02
CA LYS A 73 -13.43 -6.41 4.15
C LYS A 73 -12.63 -6.95 2.98
N LYS A 74 -12.76 -6.34 1.80
CA LYS A 74 -12.08 -6.81 0.61
C LYS A 74 -11.21 -5.70 0.06
N VAL A 75 -9.93 -5.75 0.42
CA VAL A 75 -8.95 -4.77 -0.07
C VAL A 75 -7.81 -5.52 -0.71
N ARG A 76 -7.57 -5.23 -1.99
CA ARG A 76 -6.41 -5.75 -2.72
C ARG A 76 -5.35 -4.66 -2.77
N ILE A 77 -4.11 -5.04 -2.61
CA ILE A 77 -3.00 -4.10 -2.61
C ILE A 77 -2.04 -4.49 -3.73
N ASN A 78 -1.84 -3.57 -4.66
CA ASN A 78 -0.91 -3.75 -5.78
C ASN A 78 0.25 -2.80 -5.62
N ILE A 79 1.45 -3.28 -5.90
CA ILE A 79 2.68 -2.48 -5.85
C ILE A 79 3.29 -2.51 -7.24
N ASP A 80 3.38 -1.34 -7.87
CA ASP A 80 3.88 -1.22 -9.23
C ASP A 80 4.95 -0.14 -9.34
N ALA A 81 5.82 -0.29 -10.32
CA ALA A 81 6.81 0.71 -10.64
C ALA A 81 6.31 1.65 -11.74
N PHE A 82 6.85 2.86 -11.74
CA PHE A 82 6.62 3.78 -12.85
C PHE A 82 7.93 4.18 -13.51
#